data_6dffa580601f0f357b4cdb52063cfae4
#
_entry.id   6dffa580601f0f357b4cdb52063cfae4
#
_cell.length_a   1.000
_cell.length_b   1.000
_cell.length_c   1.000
_cell.angle_alpha   90.00
_cell.angle_beta   90.00
_cell.angle_gamma   90.00
#
_symmetry.space_group_name_H-M   'P 1'
#
loop_
_entity.id
_entity.type
_entity.pdbx_description
1 polymer ?
#
loop_
_entity_poly.entity_id
_entity_poly.type
_entity_poly.pdbx_seq_one_letter_code
_entity_poly.pdbx_strand_id
1 'polypeptide(L)'
;VLFTALLPLLVAGCGGQPSDSVVATAPETANQATATQLETPKVDCAPPGTADLTPICTLDRTETAAGTILTLRHPDGAFHRLQVTRDGRGVIAADGAEPARVTPVGPDRVEVELGGARYRLPATVRGQAR
;
A
#
# COMPACT_ATOMS: atom_id res chain seq x y z
N VAL A 1 57.99 24.37 18.35
CA VAL A 1 57.73 24.04 19.75
C VAL A 1 56.65 23.00 19.73
N LEU A 2 56.99 21.74 19.59
CA LEU A 2 57.24 20.70 20.58
C LEU A 2 56.13 20.53 21.59
N PHE A 3 55.51 19.40 21.55
CA PHE A 3 55.27 18.40 22.60
C PHE A 3 54.20 17.45 22.08
N THR A 4 54.48 16.26 21.59
CA THR A 4 54.90 15.05 22.29
C THR A 4 54.05 14.70 23.50
N ALA A 5 53.30 13.62 23.36
CA ALA A 5 53.06 12.56 24.32
C ALA A 5 51.96 11.68 23.77
N LEU A 6 52.24 10.56 23.27
CA LEU A 6 52.62 9.27 23.86
C LEU A 6 51.52 8.68 24.75
N LEU A 7 50.81 7.64 24.17
CA LEU A 7 50.69 6.24 24.63
C LEU A 7 50.06 6.00 26.02
N PRO A 8 49.64 4.79 26.37
CA PRO A 8 49.18 3.61 25.62
C PRO A 8 48.00 2.86 26.30
N LEU A 9 47.81 1.70 25.81
CA LEU A 9 47.63 0.39 26.47
C LEU A 9 46.22 -0.11 26.71
N LEU A 10 46.01 -1.19 26.00
CA LEU A 10 45.60 -2.53 26.49
C LEU A 10 44.35 -2.60 27.36
N VAL A 11 43.41 -3.45 26.93
CA VAL A 11 43.23 -4.74 27.58
C VAL A 11 42.40 -5.66 26.72
N ALA A 12 42.95 -6.82 26.45
CA ALA A 12 42.26 -8.00 26.01
C ALA A 12 41.28 -8.48 27.09
N GLY A 13 40.10 -8.78 26.67
CA GLY A 13 39.11 -9.48 27.46
C GLY A 13 38.53 -10.63 26.64
N CYS A 14 39.21 -11.76 26.65
CA CYS A 14 38.61 -13.04 26.36
C CYS A 14 37.64 -13.38 27.48
N GLY A 15 36.37 -13.39 27.15
CA GLY A 15 35.34 -13.99 27.98
C GLY A 15 34.70 -15.12 27.20
N GLY A 16 35.10 -16.34 27.54
CA GLY A 16 34.56 -17.56 26.98
C GLY A 16 33.08 -17.72 27.27
N GLN A 17 32.34 -18.14 26.26
CA GLN A 17 31.00 -18.63 26.39
C GLN A 17 31.05 -20.11 26.76
N PRO A 18 30.38 -20.53 27.82
CA PRO A 18 29.96 -21.91 27.92
C PRO A 18 28.64 -22.07 27.16
N SER A 19 28.68 -22.93 26.18
CA SER A 19 27.51 -23.48 25.53
C SER A 19 26.75 -24.34 26.54
N ASP A 20 25.64 -23.86 27.00
CA ASP A 20 24.64 -24.71 27.58
C ASP A 20 23.48 -24.85 26.61
N SER A 21 23.54 -25.96 25.90
CA SER A 21 22.41 -26.48 25.13
C SER A 21 21.32 -26.95 26.09
N VAL A 22 20.39 -26.10 26.38
CA VAL A 22 19.12 -26.56 26.92
C VAL A 22 18.15 -26.67 25.74
N VAL A 23 18.04 -27.87 25.22
CA VAL A 23 16.93 -28.29 24.41
C VAL A 23 15.69 -28.23 25.28
N ALA A 24 15.03 -27.12 25.33
CA ALA A 24 13.67 -27.03 25.79
C ALA A 24 12.76 -27.34 24.60
N THR A 25 12.37 -28.55 24.48
CA THR A 25 11.25 -28.98 23.66
C THR A 25 10.00 -28.37 24.26
N ALA A 26 9.68 -27.16 23.83
CA ALA A 26 8.35 -26.61 23.96
C ALA A 26 7.54 -27.13 22.76
N PRO A 27 6.35 -27.67 22.96
CA PRO A 27 5.46 -27.91 21.84
C PRO A 27 5.07 -26.53 21.31
N GLU A 28 5.68 -26.15 20.23
CA GLU A 28 5.27 -25.04 19.40
C GLU A 28 3.92 -25.46 18.80
N THR A 29 2.88 -25.23 19.57
CA THR A 29 1.57 -25.04 18.98
C THR A 29 1.71 -23.79 18.14
N ALA A 30 2.18 -24.01 16.91
CA ALA A 30 2.08 -23.01 15.87
C ALA A 30 0.59 -22.70 15.73
N ASN A 31 0.16 -21.71 16.48
CA ASN A 31 -1.06 -21.00 16.18
C ASN A 31 -0.75 -20.28 14.85
N GLN A 32 -0.84 -21.06 13.78
CA GLN A 32 -1.02 -20.50 12.46
C GLN A 32 -2.38 -19.80 12.51
N ALA A 33 -2.36 -18.60 13.10
CA ALA A 33 -3.31 -17.62 12.71
C ALA A 33 -3.15 -17.56 11.19
N THR A 34 -4.09 -18.18 10.51
CA THR A 34 -4.33 -17.99 9.10
C THR A 34 -4.52 -16.48 8.96
N ALA A 35 -3.42 -15.78 8.73
CA ALA A 35 -3.49 -14.46 8.19
C ALA A 35 -4.23 -14.67 6.89
N THR A 36 -5.52 -14.46 6.91
CA THR A 36 -6.31 -14.22 5.73
C THR A 36 -5.57 -13.08 5.07
N GLN A 37 -4.73 -13.40 4.11
CA GLN A 37 -4.19 -12.41 3.22
C GLN A 37 -5.42 -11.78 2.62
N LEU A 38 -5.75 -10.60 3.09
CA LEU A 38 -6.71 -9.73 2.44
C LEU A 38 -6.08 -9.47 1.09
N GLU A 39 -6.43 -10.31 0.12
CA GLU A 39 -5.99 -10.14 -1.25
C GLU A 39 -6.45 -8.75 -1.65
N THR A 40 -5.47 -7.89 -1.92
CA THR A 40 -5.75 -6.55 -2.41
C THR A 40 -6.58 -6.69 -3.69
N PRO A 41 -7.81 -6.18 -3.73
CA PRO A 41 -8.68 -6.39 -4.86
C PRO A 41 -8.05 -5.83 -6.13
N LYS A 42 -8.10 -6.64 -7.18
CA LYS A 42 -7.69 -6.21 -8.52
C LYS A 42 -8.83 -5.46 -9.19
N VAL A 43 -8.46 -4.42 -9.91
CA VAL A 43 -9.38 -3.61 -10.70
C VAL A 43 -8.89 -3.53 -12.14
N ASP A 44 -9.85 -3.44 -13.06
CA ASP A 44 -9.54 -3.22 -14.46
C ASP A 44 -8.93 -1.83 -14.62
N CYS A 45 -7.76 -1.77 -15.21
CA CYS A 45 -7.08 -0.52 -15.52
C CYS A 45 -6.37 -0.56 -16.87
N ALA A 46 -6.22 0.60 -17.46
CA ALA A 46 -5.38 0.87 -18.62
C ALA A 46 -4.37 1.95 -18.23
N PRO A 47 -3.10 1.61 -17.96
CA PRO A 47 -2.04 2.58 -17.76
C PRO A 47 -1.90 3.55 -18.94
N PRO A 48 -1.24 4.71 -18.77
CA PRO A 48 -1.03 5.64 -19.85
C PRO A 48 -0.39 4.96 -21.08
N GLY A 49 -0.95 5.23 -22.25
CA GLY A 49 -0.47 4.63 -23.52
C GLY A 49 -1.03 3.25 -23.83
N THR A 50 -1.88 2.67 -22.98
CA THR A 50 -2.59 1.42 -23.26
C THR A 50 -4.07 1.67 -23.53
N ALA A 51 -4.64 0.90 -24.47
CA ALA A 51 -6.05 1.04 -24.83
C ALA A 51 -6.95 0.10 -24.02
N ASP A 52 -6.43 -1.06 -23.65
CA ASP A 52 -7.24 -2.13 -23.07
C ASP A 52 -7.27 -2.06 -21.54
N LEU A 53 -8.47 -2.15 -21.01
CA LEU A 53 -8.71 -2.30 -19.57
C LEU A 53 -8.54 -3.77 -19.19
N THR A 54 -7.57 -4.03 -18.32
CA THR A 54 -7.24 -5.37 -17.82
C THR A 54 -7.13 -5.38 -16.30
N PRO A 55 -7.40 -6.49 -15.60
CA PRO A 55 -7.41 -6.56 -14.14
C PRO A 55 -5.99 -6.67 -13.57
N ILE A 56 -5.14 -5.70 -13.87
CA ILE A 56 -3.72 -5.68 -13.48
C ILE A 56 -3.38 -4.71 -12.36
N CYS A 57 -4.22 -3.71 -12.11
CA CYS A 57 -4.02 -2.77 -11.01
C CYS A 57 -4.59 -3.32 -9.71
N THR A 58 -4.04 -2.86 -8.59
CA THR A 58 -4.56 -3.15 -7.27
C THR A 58 -5.20 -1.91 -6.66
N LEU A 59 -6.20 -2.12 -5.81
CA LEU A 59 -6.95 -1.07 -5.15
C LEU A 59 -6.79 -1.19 -3.64
N ASP A 60 -6.12 -0.22 -3.05
CA ASP A 60 -6.05 -0.04 -1.59
C ASP A 60 -7.07 1.01 -1.15
N ARG A 61 -7.70 0.77 -0.03
CA ARG A 61 -8.66 1.68 0.58
C ARG A 61 -8.18 2.12 1.94
N THR A 62 -8.15 3.43 2.16
CA THR A 62 -7.74 4.04 3.43
C THR A 62 -8.79 5.05 3.88
N GLU A 63 -9.29 4.89 5.09
CA GLU A 63 -10.19 5.87 5.68
C GLU A 63 -9.37 6.98 6.35
N THR A 64 -9.73 8.23 6.04
CA THR A 64 -9.09 9.42 6.59
C THR A 64 -10.12 10.38 7.17
N ALA A 65 -9.67 11.38 7.91
CA ALA A 65 -10.54 12.44 8.40
C ALA A 65 -11.26 13.21 7.28
N ALA A 66 -10.63 13.31 6.11
CA ALA A 66 -11.20 13.95 4.92
C ALA A 66 -12.15 13.05 4.13
N GLY A 67 -12.17 11.75 4.41
CA GLY A 67 -12.96 10.74 3.72
C GLY A 67 -12.14 9.54 3.29
N THR A 68 -12.69 8.71 2.46
CA THR A 68 -12.04 7.51 1.95
C THR A 68 -11.10 7.86 0.81
N ILE A 69 -9.86 7.41 0.90
CA ILE A 69 -8.88 7.48 -0.16
C ILE A 69 -8.74 6.11 -0.82
N LEU A 70 -8.83 6.08 -2.12
CA LEU A 70 -8.57 4.92 -2.96
C LEU A 70 -7.21 5.08 -3.62
N THR A 71 -6.29 4.16 -3.38
CA THR A 71 -4.99 4.14 -4.03
C THR A 71 -4.97 3.04 -5.08
N LEU A 72 -4.84 3.43 -6.32
CA LEU A 72 -4.78 2.55 -7.48
C LEU A 72 -3.32 2.38 -7.87
N ARG A 73 -2.78 1.17 -7.73
CA ARG A 73 -1.38 0.87 -8.03
C ARG A 73 -1.26 0.10 -9.32
N HIS A 74 -0.36 0.56 -10.17
CA HIS A 74 0.00 -0.10 -11.42
C HIS A 74 1.09 -1.14 -11.20
N PRO A 75 1.23 -2.12 -12.10
CA PRO A 75 2.29 -3.12 -12.00
C PRO A 75 3.71 -2.57 -12.09
N ASP A 76 3.88 -1.41 -12.73
CA ASP A 76 5.16 -0.71 -12.87
C ASP A 76 5.56 0.13 -11.64
N GLY A 77 4.71 0.14 -10.60
CA GLY A 77 4.92 0.90 -9.37
C GLY A 77 4.33 2.32 -9.38
N ALA A 78 3.83 2.81 -10.50
CA ALA A 78 3.07 4.05 -10.53
C ALA A 78 1.75 3.90 -9.77
N PHE A 79 1.21 5.01 -9.29
CA PHE A 79 -0.06 4.99 -8.59
C PHE A 79 -0.81 6.30 -8.73
N HIS A 80 -2.12 6.23 -8.61
CA HIS A 80 -3.01 7.38 -8.48
C HIS A 80 -3.85 7.25 -7.21
N ARG A 81 -4.16 8.39 -6.60
CA ARG A 81 -5.06 8.46 -5.45
C ARG A 81 -6.32 9.21 -5.79
N LEU A 82 -7.44 8.62 -5.43
CA LEU A 82 -8.76 9.20 -5.59
C LEU A 82 -9.38 9.38 -4.21
N GLN A 83 -10.08 10.48 -4.01
CA GLN A 83 -10.89 10.70 -2.82
C GLN A 83 -12.36 10.45 -3.15
N VAL A 84 -13.01 9.62 -2.36
CA VAL A 84 -14.45 9.43 -2.45
C VAL A 84 -15.15 10.66 -1.90
N THR A 85 -16.03 11.25 -2.68
CA THR A 85 -16.77 12.44 -2.28
C THR A 85 -17.99 12.09 -1.43
N ARG A 86 -18.28 12.92 -0.44
CA ARG A 86 -19.46 12.74 0.43
C ARG A 86 -20.72 13.29 -0.20
N ASP A 87 -20.59 14.11 -1.23
CA ASP A 87 -21.70 14.77 -1.92
C ASP A 87 -22.36 13.91 -3.03
N GLY A 88 -21.90 12.65 -3.18
CA GLY A 88 -22.43 11.72 -4.15
C GLY A 88 -21.91 11.92 -5.58
N ARG A 89 -20.91 12.79 -5.79
CA ARG A 89 -20.29 12.99 -7.11
C ARG A 89 -19.40 11.83 -7.53
N GLY A 90 -19.09 10.92 -6.60
CA GLY A 90 -18.25 9.75 -6.83
C GLY A 90 -16.85 9.93 -6.30
N VAL A 91 -15.88 10.11 -7.18
CA VAL A 91 -14.46 10.28 -6.79
C VAL A 91 -13.86 11.49 -7.47
N ILE A 92 -12.88 12.10 -6.79
CA ILE A 92 -12.04 13.18 -7.31
C ILE A 92 -10.57 12.80 -7.16
N ALA A 93 -9.68 13.46 -7.89
CA ALA A 93 -8.25 13.29 -7.68
C ALA A 93 -7.86 13.78 -6.27
N ALA A 94 -7.19 12.92 -5.49
CA ALA A 94 -6.78 13.28 -4.13
C ALA A 94 -5.55 14.19 -4.13
N ASP A 95 -4.70 14.09 -5.14
CA ASP A 95 -3.44 14.83 -5.23
C ASP A 95 -3.54 16.17 -5.97
N GLY A 96 -4.71 16.52 -6.47
CA GLY A 96 -5.06 17.86 -6.93
C GLY A 96 -4.37 18.38 -8.20
N ALA A 97 -3.42 17.65 -8.77
CA ALA A 97 -2.66 18.11 -9.93
C ALA A 97 -3.46 18.02 -11.25
N GLU A 98 -4.28 16.99 -11.37
CA GLU A 98 -5.11 16.75 -12.54
C GLU A 98 -6.53 16.38 -12.12
N PRO A 99 -7.56 16.86 -12.82
CA PRO A 99 -8.93 16.49 -12.51
C PRO A 99 -9.22 15.06 -12.94
N ALA A 100 -9.85 14.29 -12.07
CA ALA A 100 -10.40 12.99 -12.44
C ALA A 100 -11.71 13.20 -13.22
N ARG A 101 -11.85 12.49 -14.34
CA ARG A 101 -13.11 12.39 -15.10
C ARG A 101 -13.79 11.10 -14.72
N VAL A 102 -15.05 11.21 -14.32
CA VAL A 102 -15.87 10.06 -13.93
C VAL A 102 -17.00 9.91 -14.90
N THR A 103 -17.06 8.77 -15.56
CA THR A 103 -18.12 8.44 -16.54
C THR A 103 -18.82 7.16 -16.10
N PRO A 104 -20.13 7.18 -15.90
CA PRO A 104 -20.90 5.95 -15.68
C PRO A 104 -20.81 5.04 -16.90
N VAL A 105 -20.46 3.77 -16.70
CA VAL A 105 -20.34 2.76 -17.77
C VAL A 105 -21.26 1.57 -17.53
N GLY A 106 -22.29 1.76 -16.75
CA GLY A 106 -23.29 0.75 -16.41
C GLY A 106 -24.02 1.12 -15.13
N PRO A 107 -24.93 0.27 -14.66
CA PRO A 107 -25.72 0.56 -13.48
C PRO A 107 -24.91 0.54 -12.18
N ASP A 108 -23.80 -0.19 -12.17
CA ASP A 108 -22.97 -0.47 -10.98
C ASP A 108 -21.49 -0.18 -11.21
N ARG A 109 -21.10 0.47 -12.32
CA ARG A 109 -19.70 0.74 -12.66
C ARG A 109 -19.51 2.15 -13.17
N VAL A 110 -18.35 2.69 -12.82
CA VAL A 110 -17.85 3.96 -13.35
C VAL A 110 -16.47 3.76 -13.96
N GLU A 111 -16.21 4.47 -15.02
CA GLU A 111 -14.86 4.62 -15.57
C GLU A 111 -14.28 5.93 -15.08
N VAL A 112 -13.09 5.88 -14.54
CA VAL A 112 -12.35 7.05 -14.04
C VAL A 112 -11.12 7.24 -14.89
N GLU A 113 -10.96 8.42 -15.47
CA GLU A 113 -9.77 8.82 -16.21
C GLU A 113 -8.98 9.82 -15.38
N LEU A 114 -7.70 9.54 -15.18
CA LEU A 114 -6.79 10.39 -14.42
C LEU A 114 -5.35 10.20 -14.91
N GLY A 115 -4.66 11.28 -15.25
CA GLY A 115 -3.26 11.24 -15.67
C GLY A 115 -2.99 10.37 -16.91
N GLY A 116 -3.96 10.27 -17.82
CA GLY A 116 -3.89 9.41 -19.01
C GLY A 116 -4.13 7.92 -18.72
N ALA A 117 -4.34 7.53 -17.47
CA ALA A 117 -4.77 6.20 -17.09
C ALA A 117 -6.28 6.12 -16.98
N ARG A 118 -6.85 4.94 -17.22
CA ARG A 118 -8.28 4.67 -17.04
C ARG A 118 -8.47 3.51 -16.07
N TYR A 119 -9.51 3.63 -15.26
CA TYR A 119 -9.85 2.63 -14.23
C TYR A 119 -11.33 2.34 -14.27
N ARG A 120 -11.70 1.07 -14.14
CA ARG A 120 -13.09 0.69 -14.00
C ARG A 120 -13.36 0.28 -12.57
N LEU A 121 -14.14 1.11 -11.87
CA LEU A 121 -14.43 0.95 -10.45
C LEU A 121 -15.92 0.63 -10.25
N PRO A 122 -16.30 -0.07 -9.18
CA PRO A 122 -17.68 -0.21 -8.81
C PRO A 122 -18.28 1.16 -8.46
N ALA A 123 -19.47 1.46 -8.98
CA ALA A 123 -20.16 2.72 -8.71
C ALA A 123 -20.56 2.87 -7.25
N THR A 124 -20.74 1.77 -6.54
CA THR A 124 -20.99 1.71 -5.11
C THR A 124 -19.70 1.71 -4.31
N VAL A 125 -18.89 2.74 -4.45
CA VAL A 125 -17.94 3.12 -3.40
C VAL A 125 -18.68 3.94 -2.33
N ARG A 126 -19.96 3.71 -2.20
CA ARG A 126 -20.71 4.17 -1.04
C ARG A 126 -20.12 3.44 0.13
N GLY A 127 -19.45 4.18 1.02
CA GLY A 127 -19.20 3.69 2.33
C GLY A 127 -20.49 3.07 2.83
N GLN A 128 -20.49 1.78 3.05
CA GLN A 128 -21.58 1.15 3.76
C GLN A 128 -21.52 1.70 5.18
N ALA A 129 -22.15 2.85 5.35
CA ALA A 129 -22.62 3.25 6.65
C ALA A 129 -23.75 2.28 6.97
N ARG A 130 -23.44 1.28 7.73
CA ARG A 130 -24.37 0.53 8.58
C ARG A 130 -23.69 0.20 9.86
#